data_fc8c8d79ff80d4e80013e54adbfbd7c4
#
_entry.id   fc8c8d79ff80d4e80013e54adbfbd7c4
#
_cell.length_a   1.000
_cell.length_b   1.000
_cell.length_c   1.000
_cell.angle_alpha   90.00
_cell.angle_beta   90.00
_cell.angle_gamma   90.00
#
_symmetry.space_group_name_H-M   'P 1'
#
loop_
_entity.id
_entity.type
_entity.pdbx_description
1 polymer ?
#
loop_
_entity_poly.entity_id
_entity_poly.type
_entity_poly.pdbx_seq_one_letter_code
_entity_poly.pdbx_strand_id
1 'polypeptide(L)'
;MAEKIWSDDAWDSYIEWQTENKKMVKKINDLLKDIERNGALQGIGNPEPLKGNWSGYYSRQINEKDRLIYKLVYGKLLIAQCKGHYDDK
;
A
#
# COMPACT_ATOMS: atom_id res chain seq x y z
N MET A 1 3.35 -14.05 9.62
CA MET A 1 2.97 -12.66 9.31
C MET A 1 4.22 -11.84 9.03
N ALA A 2 4.14 -10.96 8.05
CA ALA A 2 5.27 -10.10 7.73
C ALA A 2 5.35 -8.92 8.70
N GLU A 3 6.57 -8.55 9.06
CA GLU A 3 6.80 -7.32 9.79
C GLU A 3 6.49 -6.16 8.85
N LYS A 4 5.81 -5.13 9.35
CA LYS A 4 5.43 -3.97 8.55
C LYS A 4 6.34 -2.80 8.86
N ILE A 5 6.88 -2.18 7.82
CA ILE A 5 7.73 -0.99 7.95
C ILE A 5 7.06 0.12 7.16
N TRP A 6 6.70 1.19 7.85
CA TRP A 6 6.01 2.34 7.25
C TRP A 6 7.01 3.46 6.99
N SER A 7 6.95 4.06 5.80
CA SER A 7 7.65 5.32 5.61
C SER A 7 6.95 6.39 6.45
N ASP A 8 7.63 7.49 6.71
CA ASP A 8 7.02 8.58 7.47
C ASP A 8 5.78 9.11 6.76
N ASP A 9 5.85 9.28 5.45
CA ASP A 9 4.70 9.74 4.66
C ASP A 9 3.52 8.79 4.75
N ALA A 10 3.79 7.49 4.63
CA ALA A 10 2.73 6.49 4.71
C ALA A 10 2.10 6.45 6.10
N TRP A 11 2.91 6.55 7.14
CA TRP A 11 2.42 6.55 8.50
C TRP A 11 1.56 7.79 8.78
N ASP A 12 2.02 8.97 8.36
CA ASP A 12 1.25 10.19 8.51
C ASP A 12 -0.09 10.10 7.80
N SER A 13 -0.11 9.57 6.58
CA SER A 13 -1.35 9.39 5.82
C SER A 13 -2.28 8.39 6.51
N TYR A 14 -1.73 7.31 7.04
CA TYR A 14 -2.53 6.31 7.74
C TYR A 14 -3.22 6.93 8.96
N ILE A 15 -2.51 7.76 9.71
CA ILE A 15 -3.07 8.48 10.86
C ILE A 15 -4.17 9.45 10.40
N GLU A 16 -3.94 10.19 9.30
CA GLU A 16 -4.94 11.10 8.75
C GLU A 16 -6.23 10.37 8.38
N TRP A 17 -6.12 9.20 7.75
CA TRP A 17 -7.30 8.43 7.36
C TRP A 17 -8.19 8.09 8.55
N GLN A 18 -7.61 7.92 9.74
CA GLN A 18 -8.37 7.53 10.92
C GLN A 18 -9.35 8.61 11.37
N THR A 19 -9.08 9.87 11.04
CA THR A 19 -10.00 10.96 11.31
C THR A 19 -10.81 11.37 10.08
N GLU A 20 -10.24 11.24 8.88
CA GLU A 20 -10.92 11.66 7.66
C GLU A 20 -11.94 10.64 7.15
N ASN A 21 -11.58 9.36 7.17
CA ASN A 21 -12.46 8.34 6.62
C ASN A 21 -12.07 6.94 7.12
N LYS A 22 -12.76 6.46 8.12
CA LYS A 22 -12.46 5.17 8.73
C LYS A 22 -12.64 3.99 7.78
N LYS A 23 -13.47 4.13 6.75
CA LYS A 23 -13.64 3.08 5.75
C LYS A 23 -12.35 2.85 4.98
N MET A 24 -11.55 3.90 4.79
CA MET A 24 -10.26 3.78 4.10
C MET A 24 -9.25 3.06 4.97
N VAL A 25 -9.29 3.28 6.28
CA VAL A 25 -8.44 2.52 7.22
C VAL A 25 -8.73 1.03 7.09
N LYS A 26 -10.02 0.67 7.11
CA LYS A 26 -10.40 -0.73 6.96
C LYS A 26 -9.94 -1.30 5.63
N LYS A 27 -10.09 -0.55 4.56
CA LYS A 27 -9.65 -0.99 3.23
C LYS A 27 -8.14 -1.21 3.19
N ILE A 28 -7.37 -0.28 3.77
CA ILE A 28 -5.91 -0.42 3.83
C ILE A 28 -5.54 -1.66 4.64
N ASN A 29 -6.18 -1.86 5.78
CA ASN A 29 -5.91 -3.03 6.61
C ASN A 29 -6.20 -4.32 5.86
N ASP A 30 -7.30 -4.38 5.12
CA ASP A 30 -7.67 -5.55 4.32
C ASP A 30 -6.63 -5.80 3.23
N LEU A 31 -6.15 -4.74 2.58
CA LEU A 31 -5.12 -4.86 1.56
C LEU A 31 -3.81 -5.39 2.13
N LEU A 32 -3.41 -4.91 3.29
CA LEU A 32 -2.18 -5.37 3.94
C LEU A 32 -2.27 -6.85 4.28
N LYS A 33 -3.40 -7.28 4.82
CA LYS A 33 -3.62 -8.69 5.13
C LYS A 33 -3.60 -9.54 3.87
N ASP A 34 -4.18 -9.04 2.79
CA ASP A 34 -4.22 -9.77 1.54
C ASP A 34 -2.83 -9.92 0.92
N ILE A 35 -2.00 -8.89 1.02
CA ILE A 35 -0.62 -8.98 0.57
C ILE A 35 0.13 -10.07 1.34
N GLU A 36 -0.05 -10.12 2.65
CA GLU A 36 0.59 -11.15 3.48
C GLU A 36 0.14 -12.55 3.10
N ARG A 37 -1.13 -12.70 2.70
CA ARG A 37 -1.71 -14.00 2.37
C ARG A 37 -1.37 -14.44 0.94
N ASN A 38 -1.44 -13.54 -0.01
CA ASN A 38 -1.41 -13.88 -1.43
C ASN A 38 -0.16 -13.39 -2.16
N GLY A 39 0.67 -12.58 -1.54
CA GLY A 39 1.88 -12.05 -2.15
C GLY A 39 1.66 -10.70 -2.82
N ALA A 40 2.72 -10.20 -3.47
CA ALA A 40 2.73 -8.83 -3.97
C ALA A 40 1.77 -8.60 -5.13
N LEU A 41 1.59 -9.58 -6.01
CA LEU A 41 0.88 -9.39 -7.28
C LEU A 41 -0.43 -10.14 -7.40
N GLN A 42 -0.95 -10.72 -6.32
CA GLN A 42 -2.21 -11.46 -6.39
C GLN A 42 -3.13 -11.03 -5.28
N GLY A 43 -4.42 -10.94 -5.59
CA GLY A 43 -5.43 -10.63 -4.61
C GLY A 43 -6.24 -9.40 -4.94
N ILE A 44 -6.82 -8.79 -3.91
CA ILE A 44 -7.75 -7.66 -4.07
C ILE A 44 -7.00 -6.36 -4.34
N GLY A 45 -7.73 -5.38 -4.88
CA GLY A 45 -7.17 -4.05 -5.12
C GLY A 45 -6.40 -3.90 -6.41
N ASN A 46 -6.54 -4.85 -7.33
CA ASN A 46 -5.90 -4.77 -8.64
C ASN A 46 -4.38 -4.54 -8.52
N PRO A 47 -3.64 -5.48 -7.89
CA PRO A 47 -2.20 -5.27 -7.69
C PRO A 47 -1.44 -5.23 -9.02
N GLU A 48 -0.50 -4.31 -9.12
CA GLU A 48 0.34 -4.21 -10.31
C GLU A 48 1.73 -3.71 -9.98
N PRO A 49 2.74 -4.09 -10.78
CA PRO A 49 4.10 -3.60 -10.58
C PRO A 49 4.24 -2.19 -11.13
N LEU A 50 5.07 -1.40 -10.49
CA LEU A 50 5.31 -0.01 -10.90
C LEU A 50 6.60 0.11 -11.70
N LYS A 51 6.73 1.24 -12.39
CA LYS A 51 7.87 1.52 -13.27
C LYS A 51 8.52 2.84 -12.86
N GLY A 52 9.60 3.20 -13.56
CA GLY A 52 10.26 4.47 -13.37
C GLY A 52 10.81 4.62 -11.97
N ASN A 53 10.52 5.74 -11.33
CA ASN A 53 11.02 6.01 -9.99
C ASN A 53 10.51 5.03 -8.94
N TRP A 54 9.41 4.34 -9.23
CA TRP A 54 8.84 3.35 -8.34
C TRP A 54 9.18 1.92 -8.73
N SER A 55 10.15 1.72 -9.59
CA SER A 55 10.57 0.39 -10.01
C SER A 55 10.92 -0.48 -8.79
N GLY A 56 10.38 -1.70 -8.76
CA GLY A 56 10.56 -2.60 -7.61
C GLY A 56 9.45 -2.51 -6.58
N TYR A 57 8.58 -1.53 -6.70
CA TYR A 57 7.41 -1.39 -5.85
C TYR A 57 6.16 -1.86 -6.58
N TYR A 58 5.09 -2.03 -5.84
CA TYR A 58 3.78 -2.46 -6.34
C TYR A 58 2.72 -1.52 -5.83
N SER A 59 1.57 -1.48 -6.50
CA SER A 59 0.45 -0.68 -6.03
C SER A 59 -0.81 -1.51 -5.95
N ARG A 60 -1.69 -1.13 -5.03
CA ARG A 60 -3.06 -1.62 -4.96
C ARG A 60 -3.99 -0.44 -4.79
N GLN A 61 -5.18 -0.54 -5.36
CA GLN A 61 -6.18 0.52 -5.28
C GLN A 61 -6.85 0.51 -3.91
N ILE A 62 -6.82 1.65 -3.22
CA ILE A 62 -7.60 1.86 -2.01
C ILE A 62 -8.99 2.33 -2.43
N ASN A 63 -9.04 3.25 -3.38
CA ASN A 63 -10.25 3.73 -4.05
C ASN A 63 -9.84 4.23 -5.43
N GLU A 64 -10.69 5.00 -6.10
CA GLU A 64 -10.42 5.43 -7.48
C GLU A 64 -9.16 6.30 -7.59
N LYS A 65 -8.82 7.08 -6.57
CA LYS A 65 -7.68 7.98 -6.67
C LYS A 65 -6.54 7.68 -5.72
N ASP A 66 -6.80 6.96 -4.64
CA ASP A 66 -5.75 6.71 -3.65
C ASP A 66 -5.17 5.32 -3.83
N ARG A 67 -3.85 5.22 -3.68
CA ARG A 67 -3.12 3.98 -3.91
C ARG A 67 -2.27 3.62 -2.71
N LEU A 68 -2.19 2.31 -2.45
CA LEU A 68 -1.24 1.74 -1.51
C LEU A 68 0.00 1.34 -2.31
N ILE A 69 1.14 1.91 -1.98
CA ILE A 69 2.41 1.58 -2.63
C ILE A 69 3.28 0.84 -1.65
N TYR A 70 3.78 -0.31 -2.04
CA TYR A 70 4.48 -1.21 -1.13
C TYR A 70 5.47 -2.07 -1.88
N LYS A 71 6.34 -2.76 -1.11
CA LYS A 71 7.17 -3.84 -1.63
C LYS A 71 7.47 -4.84 -0.52
N LEU A 72 7.88 -6.04 -0.92
CA LEU A 72 8.29 -7.09 0.01
C LEU A 72 9.81 -7.25 -0.07
N VAL A 73 10.48 -7.16 1.07
CA VAL A 73 11.94 -7.27 1.14
C VAL A 73 12.29 -8.18 2.30
N TYR A 74 12.85 -9.34 1.99
CA TYR A 74 13.26 -10.32 3.01
C TYR A 74 12.14 -10.65 3.99
N GLY A 75 10.94 -10.86 3.47
CA GLY A 75 9.79 -11.20 4.30
C GLY A 75 9.18 -10.03 5.04
N LYS A 76 9.68 -8.83 4.83
CA LYS A 76 9.13 -7.62 5.45
C LYS A 76 8.28 -6.86 4.43
N LEU A 77 7.20 -6.26 4.91
CA LEU A 77 6.31 -5.47 4.06
C LEU A 77 6.60 -3.99 4.29
N LEU A 78 7.19 -3.36 3.27
CA LEU A 78 7.48 -1.93 3.30
C LEU A 78 6.31 -1.18 2.67
N ILE A 79 5.78 -0.20 3.40
CA ILE A 79 4.65 0.61 2.94
C ILE A 79 5.17 2.01 2.69
N ALA A 80 5.21 2.42 1.43
CA ALA A 80 5.79 3.69 1.02
C ALA A 80 4.75 4.81 0.96
N GLN A 81 3.50 4.46 0.64
CA GLN A 81 2.44 5.46 0.46
C GLN A 81 1.10 4.78 0.64
N CYS A 82 0.13 5.47 1.23
CA CYS A 82 -1.23 4.95 1.34
C CYS A 82 -2.29 6.04 1.14
N LYS A 83 -1.94 7.14 0.49
CA LYS A 83 -2.87 8.20 0.16
C LYS A 83 -2.34 8.95 -1.05
N GLY A 84 -3.26 9.36 -1.92
CA GLY A 84 -2.89 10.03 -3.15
C GLY A 84 -2.54 9.08 -4.27
N HIS A 85 -2.26 9.64 -5.42
CA HIS A 85 -1.84 8.90 -6.59
C HIS A 85 -0.32 8.87 -6.66
N TYR A 86 0.24 8.03 -7.51
CA TYR A 86 1.69 7.96 -7.70
C TYR A 86 2.07 8.45 -9.08
N ASP A 87 3.33 8.84 -9.21
CA ASP A 87 3.93 9.23 -10.48
C ASP A 87 5.05 8.24 -10.77
N ASP A 88 4.89 7.45 -11.81
CA ASP A 88 5.83 6.37 -12.16
C ASP A 88 6.74 6.71 -13.33
N LYS A 89 6.97 7.97 -13.57
CA LYS A 89 7.85 8.43 -14.64
C LYS A 89 9.30 8.06 -14.43
#